data_6f77930eb972b3cda5706ec7a9d0ded7
#
_entry.id   6f77930eb972b3cda5706ec7a9d0ded7
#
_cell.length_a   1.000
_cell.length_b   1.000
_cell.length_c   1.000
_cell.angle_alpha   90.00
_cell.angle_beta   90.00
_cell.angle_gamma   90.00
#
_symmetry.space_group_name_H-M   'P 1'
#
loop_
_entity.id
_entity.type
_entity.pdbx_description
1 polymer ?
#
loop_
_entity_poly.entity_id
_entity_poly.type
_entity_poly.pdbx_seq_one_letter_code
_entity_poly.pdbx_strand_id
1 'polypeptide(L)'
;IDDAFRQIRPQYATMPTGIGFCMGMNLEAIREVGLLDEENFDKGYGEENDWCQRAIQAGYTNVQGENLFVYHKHGGSFSSEEKLRLLKSHLERLAKKHPNYNSDTAAFCRRDPARTIRLYVETQLLNQLLDVPTIVAFDHNLGGGATEYLIEKRKLALKEGKRFLTVRFDIDNMRYYLEYEYKKYKVQYFAKDLEMILDEIPSVDEIWINELVTYQKIYQVLDQILELKEKHQAHLKMLLHDFFFMCPAVNLMDAQGKYCHGADAQICNQCIPANRSNACLDYESGT
;
A
#
# COMPACT_ATOMS: atom_id res chain seq x y z
N ILE A 1 17.09 5.32 -7.45
CA ILE A 1 15.84 4.75 -7.99
C ILE A 1 16.16 3.51 -8.83
N ASP A 2 17.01 3.63 -9.85
CA ASP A 2 17.36 2.50 -10.73
C ASP A 2 17.91 1.31 -9.93
N ASP A 3 18.81 1.54 -8.99
CA ASP A 3 19.37 0.49 -8.14
C ASP A 3 18.32 -0.24 -7.30
N ALA A 4 17.30 0.46 -6.83
CA ALA A 4 16.20 -0.16 -6.08
C ALA A 4 15.36 -1.08 -6.98
N PHE A 5 15.09 -0.67 -8.23
CA PHE A 5 14.40 -1.52 -9.20
C PHE A 5 15.23 -2.75 -9.62
N ARG A 6 16.56 -2.60 -9.75
CA ARG A 6 17.47 -3.71 -10.12
C ARG A 6 17.52 -4.84 -9.10
N GLN A 7 17.19 -4.56 -7.83
CA GLN A 7 17.14 -5.57 -6.77
C GLN A 7 15.87 -6.45 -6.86
N ILE A 8 14.86 -6.01 -7.60
CA ILE A 8 13.63 -6.75 -7.81
C ILE A 8 13.89 -7.87 -8.82
N ARG A 9 13.42 -9.08 -8.52
CA ARG A 9 13.49 -10.18 -9.50
C ARG A 9 12.81 -9.78 -10.80
N PRO A 10 13.41 -10.09 -11.96
CA PRO A 10 12.78 -9.84 -13.26
C PRO A 10 11.39 -10.46 -13.31
N GLN A 11 10.40 -9.63 -13.51
CA GLN A 11 9.01 -10.03 -13.69
C GLN A 11 8.31 -9.06 -14.62
N TYR A 12 7.17 -9.47 -15.15
CA TYR A 12 6.41 -8.67 -16.09
C TYR A 12 4.91 -8.83 -15.87
N ALA A 13 4.18 -7.80 -16.23
CA ALA A 13 2.72 -7.83 -16.32
C ALA A 13 2.29 -7.67 -17.78
N THR A 14 1.27 -8.43 -18.18
CA THR A 14 0.64 -8.23 -19.49
C THR A 14 -0.12 -6.92 -19.49
N MET A 15 -0.01 -6.16 -20.58
CA MET A 15 -0.61 -4.84 -20.73
C MET A 15 -1.25 -4.66 -22.11
N PRO A 16 -2.30 -3.83 -22.23
CA PRO A 16 -2.97 -3.62 -23.51
C PRO A 16 -2.15 -2.76 -24.49
N THR A 17 -1.20 -1.97 -23.99
CA THR A 17 -0.45 -1.03 -24.82
C THR A 17 0.86 -0.61 -24.15
N GLY A 18 1.90 -0.35 -24.94
CA GLY A 18 3.13 0.33 -24.52
C GLY A 18 3.03 1.84 -24.63
N ILE A 19 4.09 2.52 -24.22
CA ILE A 19 4.28 3.96 -24.38
C ILE A 19 5.61 4.19 -25.11
N GLY A 20 5.59 4.94 -26.20
CA GLY A 20 6.68 5.05 -27.16
C GLY A 20 8.01 5.59 -26.62
N PHE A 21 8.04 6.24 -25.44
CA PHE A 21 9.30 6.78 -24.91
C PHE A 21 10.32 5.69 -24.50
N CYS A 22 9.87 4.49 -24.18
CA CYS A 22 10.73 3.34 -23.89
C CYS A 22 9.98 2.05 -24.22
N MET A 23 10.03 1.62 -25.46
CA MET A 23 9.33 0.45 -25.97
C MET A 23 10.28 -0.42 -26.78
N GLY A 24 10.48 -1.66 -26.36
CA GLY A 24 11.16 -2.67 -27.16
C GLY A 24 10.16 -3.42 -28.03
N MET A 25 10.47 -3.56 -29.31
CA MET A 25 9.60 -4.26 -30.26
C MET A 25 10.32 -5.47 -30.83
N ASN A 26 9.64 -6.62 -30.88
CA ASN A 26 10.18 -7.83 -31.50
C ASN A 26 10.23 -7.67 -33.03
N LEU A 27 11.37 -7.97 -33.63
CA LEU A 27 11.56 -7.83 -35.09
C LEU A 27 10.66 -8.77 -35.91
N GLU A 28 10.34 -9.95 -35.40
CA GLU A 28 9.40 -10.87 -36.05
C GLU A 28 7.99 -10.29 -36.04
N ALA A 29 7.58 -9.74 -34.87
CA ALA A 29 6.30 -9.05 -34.77
C ALA A 29 6.22 -7.84 -35.71
N ILE A 30 7.29 -7.06 -35.84
CA ILE A 30 7.34 -5.94 -36.82
C ILE A 30 7.17 -6.44 -38.24
N ARG A 31 7.81 -7.55 -38.61
CA ARG A 31 7.70 -8.11 -39.98
C ARG A 31 6.28 -8.61 -40.27
N GLU A 32 5.60 -9.15 -39.30
CA GLU A 32 4.24 -9.67 -39.47
C GLU A 32 3.16 -8.59 -39.37
N VAL A 33 3.25 -7.74 -38.33
CA VAL A 33 2.27 -6.69 -38.01
C VAL A 33 2.43 -5.44 -38.86
N GLY A 34 3.67 -5.20 -39.34
CA GLY A 34 4.06 -3.99 -40.05
C GLY A 34 4.58 -2.89 -39.15
N LEU A 35 4.85 -1.73 -39.71
CA LEU A 35 5.35 -0.54 -39.01
C LEU A 35 4.23 0.21 -38.28
N LEU A 36 4.60 1.29 -37.59
CA LEU A 36 3.67 2.24 -37.01
C LEU A 36 2.80 2.88 -38.11
N ASP A 37 1.53 3.14 -37.78
CA ASP A 37 0.55 3.67 -38.74
C ASP A 37 0.64 5.21 -38.79
N GLU A 38 1.57 5.72 -39.61
CA GLU A 38 1.79 7.16 -39.79
C GLU A 38 0.64 7.84 -40.55
N GLU A 39 -0.14 7.11 -41.36
CA GLU A 39 -1.27 7.68 -42.10
C GLU A 39 -2.41 8.11 -41.17
N ASN A 40 -2.67 7.35 -40.13
CA ASN A 40 -3.72 7.64 -39.16
C ASN A 40 -3.23 8.42 -37.94
N PHE A 41 -1.91 8.40 -37.63
CA PHE A 41 -1.34 8.99 -36.41
C PHE A 41 -0.08 9.83 -36.69
N ASP A 42 -0.16 10.73 -37.69
CA ASP A 42 0.93 11.47 -38.36
C ASP A 42 1.91 12.22 -37.44
N LYS A 43 1.44 12.74 -36.31
CA LYS A 43 2.26 13.54 -35.36
C LYS A 43 2.45 12.89 -34.00
N GLY A 44 2.17 11.62 -33.87
CA GLY A 44 2.27 10.90 -32.60
C GLY A 44 0.99 10.87 -31.76
N TYR A 45 1.06 10.19 -30.63
CA TYR A 45 -0.06 9.94 -29.69
C TYR A 45 -1.12 8.97 -30.22
N GLY A 46 -0.74 7.76 -30.51
CA GLY A 46 -1.69 6.71 -30.88
C GLY A 46 -1.08 5.62 -31.75
N GLU A 47 0.01 5.92 -32.42
CA GLU A 47 0.71 5.00 -33.32
C GLU A 47 1.26 3.76 -32.60
N GLU A 48 1.85 3.93 -31.43
CA GLU A 48 2.33 2.83 -30.61
C GLU A 48 1.17 2.04 -30.00
N ASN A 49 0.08 2.73 -29.65
CA ASN A 49 -1.11 2.08 -29.11
C ASN A 49 -1.80 1.21 -30.19
N ASP A 50 -1.92 1.73 -31.41
CA ASP A 50 -2.42 0.98 -32.58
C ASP A 50 -1.53 -0.24 -32.87
N TRP A 51 -0.23 -0.05 -32.90
CA TRP A 51 0.70 -1.14 -33.14
C TRP A 51 0.57 -2.25 -32.10
N CYS A 52 0.51 -1.89 -30.82
CA CYS A 52 0.29 -2.84 -29.71
C CYS A 52 -1.00 -3.63 -29.88
N GLN A 53 -2.08 -3.00 -30.30
CA GLN A 53 -3.36 -3.67 -30.54
C GLN A 53 -3.30 -4.61 -31.75
N ARG A 54 -2.64 -4.21 -32.83
CA ARG A 54 -2.41 -5.10 -33.98
C ARG A 54 -1.54 -6.29 -33.62
N ALA A 55 -0.52 -6.09 -32.78
CA ALA A 55 0.33 -7.17 -32.29
C ALA A 55 -0.49 -8.18 -31.44
N ILE A 56 -1.38 -7.71 -30.56
CA ILE A 56 -2.30 -8.59 -29.81
C ILE A 56 -3.20 -9.38 -30.76
N GLN A 57 -3.76 -8.76 -31.79
CA GLN A 57 -4.59 -9.43 -32.79
C GLN A 57 -3.82 -10.50 -33.59
N ALA A 58 -2.53 -10.31 -33.78
CA ALA A 58 -1.63 -11.28 -34.41
C ALA A 58 -1.13 -12.37 -33.44
N GLY A 59 -1.58 -12.38 -32.18
CA GLY A 59 -1.22 -13.39 -31.17
C GLY A 59 0.00 -13.07 -30.32
N TYR A 60 0.59 -11.87 -30.45
CA TYR A 60 1.68 -11.41 -29.58
C TYR A 60 1.14 -10.87 -28.25
N THR A 61 2.03 -10.78 -27.26
CA THR A 61 1.70 -10.24 -25.92
C THR A 61 2.54 -9.02 -25.64
N ASN A 62 1.91 -7.91 -25.30
CA ASN A 62 2.61 -6.74 -24.77
C ASN A 62 2.84 -6.94 -23.26
N VAL A 63 4.05 -6.62 -22.81
CA VAL A 63 4.44 -6.78 -21.40
C VAL A 63 5.10 -5.52 -20.86
N GLN A 64 4.85 -5.22 -19.60
CA GLN A 64 5.58 -4.24 -18.81
C GLN A 64 6.64 -4.97 -17.98
N GLY A 65 7.90 -4.60 -18.14
CA GLY A 65 8.97 -5.04 -17.24
C GLY A 65 8.88 -4.26 -15.94
N GLU A 66 8.73 -4.96 -14.81
CA GLU A 66 8.45 -4.34 -13.53
C GLU A 66 9.71 -4.05 -12.70
N ASN A 67 10.86 -4.58 -13.12
CA ASN A 67 12.17 -4.37 -12.48
C ASN A 67 13.05 -3.35 -13.21
N LEU A 68 12.46 -2.53 -14.07
CA LEU A 68 13.16 -1.51 -14.86
C LEU A 68 12.63 -0.12 -14.51
N PHE A 69 13.54 0.83 -14.36
CA PHE A 69 13.21 2.24 -14.23
C PHE A 69 13.77 3.02 -15.40
N VAL A 70 12.92 3.82 -16.05
CA VAL A 70 13.33 4.74 -17.11
C VAL A 70 12.84 6.14 -16.78
N TYR A 71 13.78 7.08 -16.69
CA TYR A 71 13.46 8.48 -16.49
C TYR A 71 13.01 9.13 -17.80
N HIS A 72 11.82 9.71 -17.78
CA HIS A 72 11.29 10.48 -18.91
C HIS A 72 10.99 11.92 -18.52
N LYS A 73 11.72 12.87 -19.13
CA LYS A 73 11.47 14.30 -18.92
C LYS A 73 10.30 14.76 -19.78
N HIS A 74 9.13 14.95 -19.18
CA HIS A 74 7.94 15.43 -19.89
C HIS A 74 8.10 16.84 -20.47
N GLY A 75 7.42 17.12 -21.59
CA GLY A 75 7.14 18.49 -22.05
C GLY A 75 7.98 19.01 -23.21
N GLY A 76 8.61 18.13 -24.04
CA GLY A 76 9.56 18.58 -25.08
C GLY A 76 9.02 18.83 -26.50
N SER A 77 7.88 18.28 -26.90
CA SER A 77 7.58 18.15 -28.33
C SER A 77 6.43 19.02 -28.88
N PHE A 78 5.45 19.42 -28.07
CA PHE A 78 4.27 20.13 -28.57
C PHE A 78 3.75 21.19 -27.60
N SER A 79 3.05 22.22 -28.12
CA SER A 79 2.27 23.12 -27.28
C SER A 79 1.13 22.38 -26.58
N SER A 80 0.69 22.86 -25.41
CA SER A 80 -0.36 22.20 -24.61
C SER A 80 -1.69 22.05 -25.36
N GLU A 81 -2.04 23.02 -26.20
CA GLU A 81 -3.27 23.00 -27.00
C GLU A 81 -3.21 22.02 -28.17
N GLU A 82 -2.10 22.03 -28.92
CA GLU A 82 -1.89 21.07 -30.01
C GLU A 82 -1.87 19.63 -29.50
N LYS A 83 -1.20 19.39 -28.37
CA LYS A 83 -1.18 18.10 -27.71
C LYS A 83 -2.58 17.61 -27.35
N LEU A 84 -3.42 18.44 -26.74
CA LEU A 84 -4.80 18.07 -26.35
C LEU A 84 -5.65 17.75 -27.60
N ARG A 85 -5.50 18.51 -28.68
CA ARG A 85 -6.21 18.28 -29.93
C ARG A 85 -5.83 16.94 -30.56
N LEU A 86 -4.53 16.65 -30.66
CA LEU A 86 -4.01 15.39 -31.20
C LEU A 86 -4.47 14.20 -30.36
N LEU A 87 -4.31 14.26 -29.04
CA LEU A 87 -4.76 13.22 -28.12
C LEU A 87 -6.26 12.90 -28.30
N LYS A 88 -7.13 13.91 -28.34
CA LYS A 88 -8.56 13.69 -28.53
C LYS A 88 -8.87 13.05 -29.88
N SER A 89 -8.33 13.59 -30.97
CA SER A 89 -8.57 13.08 -32.32
C SER A 89 -8.06 11.64 -32.50
N HIS A 90 -6.85 11.35 -31.98
CA HIS A 90 -6.24 10.04 -32.14
C HIS A 90 -6.87 8.98 -31.23
N LEU A 91 -7.31 9.34 -30.01
CA LEU A 91 -8.08 8.43 -29.18
C LEU A 91 -9.41 8.04 -29.79
N GLU A 92 -10.11 8.98 -30.49
CA GLU A 92 -11.34 8.67 -31.21
C GLU A 92 -11.06 7.72 -32.40
N ARG A 93 -9.98 7.91 -33.14
CA ARG A 93 -9.57 7.00 -34.24
C ARG A 93 -9.19 5.62 -33.71
N LEU A 94 -8.42 5.59 -32.61
CA LEU A 94 -7.98 4.35 -31.97
C LEU A 94 -9.18 3.55 -31.47
N ALA A 95 -10.16 4.19 -30.83
CA ALA A 95 -11.39 3.54 -30.36
C ALA A 95 -12.25 2.98 -31.49
N LYS A 96 -12.28 3.64 -32.65
CA LYS A 96 -12.97 3.11 -33.84
C LYS A 96 -12.25 1.90 -34.45
N LYS A 97 -10.92 1.92 -34.47
CA LYS A 97 -10.10 0.85 -35.04
C LYS A 97 -10.01 -0.36 -34.09
N HIS A 98 -10.00 -0.10 -32.78
CA HIS A 98 -9.87 -1.08 -31.70
C HIS A 98 -10.95 -0.87 -30.64
N PRO A 99 -12.16 -1.39 -30.80
CA PRO A 99 -13.31 -1.10 -29.93
C PRO A 99 -13.10 -1.41 -28.43
N ASN A 100 -12.28 -2.40 -28.12
CA ASN A 100 -12.02 -2.83 -26.74
C ASN A 100 -10.87 -2.05 -26.07
N TYR A 101 -10.13 -1.23 -26.81
CA TYR A 101 -8.93 -0.54 -26.30
C TYR A 101 -9.18 0.25 -25.02
N ASN A 102 -10.23 1.07 -24.98
CA ASN A 102 -10.55 1.91 -23.82
C ASN A 102 -10.96 1.08 -22.58
N SER A 103 -11.72 -0.01 -22.77
CA SER A 103 -12.12 -0.91 -21.69
C SER A 103 -10.93 -1.67 -21.13
N ASP A 104 -10.05 -2.16 -21.99
CA ASP A 104 -8.88 -2.94 -21.61
C ASP A 104 -7.84 -2.10 -20.88
N THR A 105 -7.58 -0.87 -21.36
CA THR A 105 -6.70 0.08 -20.67
C THR A 105 -7.26 0.50 -19.32
N ALA A 106 -8.57 0.78 -19.24
CA ALA A 106 -9.22 1.12 -17.98
C ALA A 106 -9.18 -0.07 -16.99
N ALA A 107 -9.36 -1.30 -17.46
CA ALA A 107 -9.23 -2.50 -16.64
C ALA A 107 -7.79 -2.71 -16.14
N PHE A 108 -6.79 -2.49 -16.99
CA PHE A 108 -5.38 -2.56 -16.61
C PHE A 108 -5.04 -1.52 -15.54
N CYS A 109 -5.45 -0.26 -15.74
CA CYS A 109 -5.22 0.82 -14.76
C CYS A 109 -5.89 0.53 -13.41
N ARG A 110 -7.12 -0.03 -13.39
CA ARG A 110 -7.78 -0.42 -12.13
C ARG A 110 -7.08 -1.57 -11.42
N ARG A 111 -6.60 -2.55 -12.17
CA ARG A 111 -5.86 -3.70 -11.61
C ARG A 111 -4.49 -3.28 -11.08
N ASP A 112 -3.84 -2.30 -11.73
CA ASP A 112 -2.55 -1.73 -11.39
C ASP A 112 -1.50 -2.77 -10.92
N PRO A 113 -1.07 -3.71 -11.79
CA PRO A 113 -0.26 -4.85 -11.39
C PRO A 113 1.09 -4.46 -10.79
N ALA A 114 1.68 -3.35 -11.22
CA ALA A 114 2.95 -2.85 -10.70
C ALA A 114 2.84 -2.07 -9.39
N ARG A 115 1.64 -1.93 -8.80
CA ARG A 115 1.43 -1.11 -7.60
C ARG A 115 2.30 -1.56 -6.43
N THR A 116 2.32 -2.85 -6.15
CA THR A 116 3.10 -3.41 -5.01
C THR A 116 4.58 -3.12 -5.17
N ILE A 117 5.12 -3.27 -6.37
CA ILE A 117 6.53 -2.99 -6.67
C ILE A 117 6.84 -1.51 -6.51
N ARG A 118 5.98 -0.62 -7.03
CA ARG A 118 6.18 0.83 -6.85
C ARG A 118 6.17 1.22 -5.38
N LEU A 119 5.22 0.72 -4.60
CA LEU A 119 5.15 0.97 -3.16
C LEU A 119 6.39 0.43 -2.42
N TYR A 120 6.84 -0.77 -2.77
CA TYR A 120 8.07 -1.32 -2.23
C TYR A 120 9.28 -0.42 -2.51
N VAL A 121 9.50 -0.03 -3.77
CA VAL A 121 10.60 0.85 -4.16
C VAL A 121 10.51 2.22 -3.48
N GLU A 122 9.32 2.81 -3.40
CA GLU A 122 9.10 4.07 -2.68
C GLU A 122 9.47 3.94 -1.21
N THR A 123 9.08 2.86 -0.55
CA THR A 123 9.42 2.59 0.85
C THR A 123 10.94 2.44 1.02
N GLN A 124 11.61 1.67 0.16
CA GLN A 124 13.05 1.49 0.19
C GLN A 124 13.81 2.81 -0.01
N LEU A 125 13.36 3.64 -0.94
CA LEU A 125 13.96 4.96 -1.18
C LEU A 125 13.78 5.90 0.01
N LEU A 126 12.59 5.93 0.60
CA LEU A 126 12.32 6.73 1.79
C LEU A 126 13.17 6.25 2.99
N ASN A 127 13.37 4.94 3.10
CA ASN A 127 14.21 4.34 4.14
C ASN A 127 15.68 4.71 4.00
N GLN A 128 16.22 4.67 2.78
CA GLN A 128 17.64 4.96 2.51
C GLN A 128 17.99 6.46 2.57
N LEU A 129 17.04 7.32 2.25
CA LEU A 129 17.27 8.76 2.13
C LEU A 129 17.15 9.53 3.43
N LEU A 130 16.68 8.91 4.52
CA LEU A 130 16.23 9.64 5.69
C LEU A 130 16.82 9.05 6.99
N ASP A 131 17.91 9.65 7.45
CA ASP A 131 18.37 9.50 8.83
C ASP A 131 17.61 10.48 9.74
N VAL A 132 16.37 10.13 10.05
CA VAL A 132 15.46 10.95 10.86
C VAL A 132 14.78 10.11 11.94
N PRO A 133 14.51 10.68 13.13
CA PRO A 133 13.82 9.96 14.17
C PRO A 133 12.48 9.38 13.70
N THR A 134 12.24 8.12 14.02
CA THR A 134 11.09 7.35 13.54
C THR A 134 10.21 6.89 14.69
N ILE A 135 8.92 7.18 14.58
CA ILE A 135 7.88 6.69 15.48
C ILE A 135 7.06 5.64 14.72
N VAL A 136 6.89 4.46 15.32
CA VAL A 136 5.98 3.42 14.83
C VAL A 136 4.81 3.31 15.79
N ALA A 137 3.60 3.57 15.31
CA ALA A 137 2.38 3.48 16.08
C ALA A 137 1.52 2.29 15.62
N PHE A 138 1.09 1.46 16.56
CA PHE A 138 0.13 0.39 16.34
C PHE A 138 -1.25 0.90 16.73
N ASP A 139 -2.21 0.89 15.80
CA ASP A 139 -3.51 1.51 15.96
C ASP A 139 -4.61 0.68 15.28
N HIS A 140 -5.85 0.89 15.65
CA HIS A 140 -7.01 0.29 14.99
C HIS A 140 -7.54 1.21 13.86
N ASN A 141 -8.52 0.72 13.10
CA ASN A 141 -9.17 1.46 12.02
C ASN A 141 -10.66 1.78 12.29
N LEU A 142 -11.10 1.66 13.57
CA LEU A 142 -12.49 1.90 13.93
C LEU A 142 -12.86 3.37 14.15
N GLY A 143 -11.84 4.26 14.21
CA GLY A 143 -12.07 5.66 14.55
C GLY A 143 -12.24 5.91 16.05
N GLY A 144 -12.83 7.04 16.40
CA GLY A 144 -13.07 7.41 17.80
C GLY A 144 -11.94 8.20 18.46
N GLY A 145 -12.01 8.37 19.78
CA GLY A 145 -11.12 9.24 20.55
C GLY A 145 -9.63 8.85 20.49
N ALA A 146 -9.33 7.55 20.53
CA ALA A 146 -7.97 7.04 20.42
C ALA A 146 -7.34 7.40 19.07
N THR A 147 -8.08 7.24 17.96
CA THR A 147 -7.63 7.62 16.60
C THR A 147 -7.41 9.13 16.50
N GLU A 148 -8.34 9.97 17.01
CA GLU A 148 -8.18 11.42 16.97
C GLU A 148 -6.96 11.88 17.78
N TYR A 149 -6.73 11.29 18.95
CA TYR A 149 -5.53 11.55 19.74
C TYR A 149 -4.26 11.22 18.96
N LEU A 150 -4.20 10.04 18.30
CA LEU A 150 -3.05 9.64 17.49
C LEU A 150 -2.84 10.60 16.32
N ILE A 151 -3.90 11.04 15.63
CA ILE A 151 -3.85 12.00 14.53
C ILE A 151 -3.18 13.30 15.00
N GLU A 152 -3.55 13.84 16.16
CA GLU A 152 -2.94 15.05 16.70
C GLU A 152 -1.46 14.85 17.05
N LYS A 153 -1.10 13.73 17.67
CA LYS A 153 0.28 13.39 17.99
C LYS A 153 1.14 13.20 16.75
N ARG A 154 0.59 12.55 15.72
CA ARG A 154 1.23 12.39 14.41
C ARG A 154 1.54 13.74 13.76
N LYS A 155 0.56 14.66 13.73
CA LYS A 155 0.75 16.02 13.19
C LYS A 155 1.91 16.75 13.88
N LEU A 156 2.03 16.61 15.20
CA LEU A 156 3.12 17.21 15.97
C LEU A 156 4.47 16.58 15.59
N ALA A 157 4.56 15.25 15.58
CA ALA A 157 5.78 14.53 15.22
C ALA A 157 6.28 14.90 13.81
N LEU A 158 5.36 14.99 12.83
CA LEU A 158 5.69 15.39 11.46
C LEU A 158 6.19 16.86 11.38
N LYS A 159 5.64 17.77 12.20
CA LYS A 159 6.14 19.15 12.31
C LYS A 159 7.55 19.21 12.92
N GLU A 160 7.87 18.31 13.84
CA GLU A 160 9.21 18.16 14.43
C GLU A 160 10.21 17.50 13.46
N GLY A 161 9.80 17.18 12.25
CA GLY A 161 10.65 16.53 11.25
C GLY A 161 10.87 15.04 11.47
N LYS A 162 10.06 14.40 12.30
CA LYS A 162 10.10 12.95 12.53
C LYS A 162 9.34 12.23 11.43
N ARG A 163 9.72 10.99 11.17
CA ARG A 163 8.99 10.03 10.36
C ARG A 163 7.93 9.34 11.23
N PHE A 164 6.73 9.20 10.71
CA PHE A 164 5.64 8.57 11.44
C PHE A 164 5.04 7.42 10.64
N LEU A 165 5.13 6.23 11.20
CA LEU A 165 4.60 5.00 10.64
C LEU A 165 3.40 4.55 11.47
N THR A 166 2.28 4.26 10.81
CA THR A 166 1.10 3.70 11.49
C THR A 166 0.82 2.32 10.95
N VAL A 167 0.88 1.32 11.81
CA VAL A 167 0.54 -0.07 11.50
C VAL A 167 -0.88 -0.33 11.94
N ARG A 168 -1.70 -0.94 11.07
CA ARG A 168 -3.09 -1.32 11.38
C ARG A 168 -3.43 -2.68 10.78
N PHE A 169 -4.43 -3.33 11.34
CA PHE A 169 -5.06 -4.50 10.74
C PHE A 169 -6.40 -4.10 10.10
N ASP A 170 -6.53 -4.38 8.82
CA ASP A 170 -7.74 -4.16 8.02
C ASP A 170 -8.61 -5.42 8.11
N ILE A 171 -9.65 -5.36 8.95
CA ILE A 171 -10.57 -6.48 9.21
C ILE A 171 -11.32 -6.89 7.94
N ASP A 172 -11.74 -5.92 7.12
CA ASP A 172 -12.55 -6.18 5.93
C ASP A 172 -11.78 -6.96 4.87
N ASN A 173 -10.47 -6.71 4.77
CA ASN A 173 -9.59 -7.35 3.80
C ASN A 173 -8.63 -8.37 4.42
N MET A 174 -8.72 -8.63 5.74
CA MET A 174 -7.90 -9.60 6.47
C MET A 174 -6.40 -9.45 6.18
N ARG A 175 -5.88 -8.24 6.30
CA ARG A 175 -4.48 -7.91 6.00
C ARG A 175 -3.98 -6.78 6.88
N TYR A 176 -2.68 -6.74 7.07
CA TYR A 176 -2.01 -5.61 7.69
C TYR A 176 -1.72 -4.53 6.66
N TYR A 177 -1.64 -3.27 7.13
CA TYR A 177 -1.11 -2.19 6.33
C TYR A 177 -0.30 -1.21 7.16
N LEU A 178 0.72 -0.65 6.51
CA LEU A 178 1.60 0.38 7.04
C LEU A 178 1.30 1.68 6.30
N GLU A 179 0.96 2.72 7.04
CA GLU A 179 0.97 4.10 6.55
C GLU A 179 2.30 4.74 6.93
N TYR A 180 3.08 5.10 5.93
CA TYR A 180 4.36 5.78 6.08
C TYR A 180 4.19 7.24 5.75
N GLU A 181 4.47 8.14 6.71
CA GLU A 181 4.36 9.58 6.52
C GLU A 181 5.66 10.30 6.91
N TYR A 182 6.12 11.19 6.02
CA TYR A 182 7.22 12.11 6.27
C TYR A 182 7.06 13.37 5.42
N LYS A 183 7.02 14.55 6.04
CA LYS A 183 6.75 15.84 5.36
C LYS A 183 5.47 15.75 4.53
N LYS A 184 5.58 15.88 3.19
CA LYS A 184 4.47 15.77 2.24
C LYS A 184 4.29 14.36 1.64
N TYR A 185 5.19 13.45 1.96
CA TYR A 185 5.13 12.09 1.42
C TYR A 185 4.24 11.23 2.31
N LYS A 186 3.34 10.52 1.67
CA LYS A 186 2.49 9.51 2.30
C LYS A 186 2.43 8.30 1.39
N VAL A 187 2.85 7.16 1.91
CA VAL A 187 2.85 5.87 1.22
C VAL A 187 2.10 4.85 2.06
N GLN A 188 1.39 3.92 1.43
CA GLN A 188 0.74 2.81 2.09
C GLN A 188 1.28 1.50 1.54
N TYR A 189 1.70 0.62 2.43
CA TYR A 189 2.15 -0.73 2.13
C TYR A 189 1.21 -1.74 2.77
N PHE A 190 0.88 -2.81 2.05
CA PHE A 190 -0.05 -3.85 2.50
C PHE A 190 0.64 -5.20 2.51
N ALA A 191 0.44 -5.98 3.57
CA ALA A 191 0.94 -7.34 3.68
C ALA A 191 -0.09 -8.25 4.35
N LYS A 192 0.02 -9.55 4.10
CA LYS A 192 -0.82 -10.55 4.71
C LYS A 192 -0.46 -10.76 6.18
N ASP A 193 0.82 -10.74 6.48
CA ASP A 193 1.37 -11.03 7.80
C ASP A 193 2.05 -9.78 8.38
N LEU A 194 1.99 -9.61 9.71
CA LEU A 194 2.59 -8.47 10.39
C LEU A 194 4.12 -8.45 10.25
N GLU A 195 4.78 -9.59 10.29
CA GLU A 195 6.23 -9.74 10.10
C GLU A 195 6.69 -9.06 8.80
N MET A 196 5.96 -9.27 7.70
CA MET A 196 6.27 -8.62 6.42
C MET A 196 6.20 -7.09 6.47
N ILE A 197 5.33 -6.53 7.33
CA ILE A 197 5.26 -5.09 7.57
C ILE A 197 6.47 -4.63 8.39
N LEU A 198 6.80 -5.37 9.45
CA LEU A 198 7.87 -4.99 10.38
C LEU A 198 9.26 -5.08 9.76
N ASP A 199 9.47 -6.02 8.82
CA ASP A 199 10.71 -6.16 8.07
C ASP A 199 11.02 -4.96 7.17
N GLU A 200 9.99 -4.26 6.70
CA GLU A 200 10.14 -3.06 5.88
C GLU A 200 10.48 -1.80 6.69
N ILE A 201 10.49 -1.87 8.03
CA ILE A 201 10.79 -0.74 8.90
C ILE A 201 12.30 -0.65 9.15
N PRO A 202 13.00 0.41 8.69
CA PRO A 202 14.46 0.44 8.66
C PRO A 202 15.08 0.80 10.01
N SER A 203 14.43 1.70 10.75
CA SER A 203 14.89 2.17 12.08
C SER A 203 13.69 2.63 12.89
N VAL A 204 13.75 2.44 14.20
CA VAL A 204 12.67 2.81 15.12
C VAL A 204 13.29 3.42 16.37
N ASP A 205 12.91 4.65 16.71
CA ASP A 205 13.29 5.31 17.97
C ASP A 205 12.21 5.16 19.03
N GLU A 206 10.93 5.23 18.60
CA GLU A 206 9.80 5.11 19.50
C GLU A 206 8.76 4.15 18.91
N ILE A 207 8.21 3.29 19.75
CA ILE A 207 7.05 2.44 19.43
C ILE A 207 5.90 2.90 20.31
N TRP A 208 4.75 3.18 19.69
CA TRP A 208 3.54 3.56 20.40
C TRP A 208 2.47 2.50 20.19
N ILE A 209 2.00 1.86 21.26
CA ILE A 209 0.80 1.04 21.21
C ILE A 209 -0.36 1.98 21.54
N ASN A 210 -1.10 2.40 20.51
CA ASN A 210 -2.26 3.27 20.65
C ASN A 210 -3.50 2.44 20.97
N GLU A 211 -3.78 1.43 20.12
CA GLU A 211 -4.91 0.52 20.33
C GLU A 211 -4.75 -0.74 19.47
N LEU A 212 -5.06 -1.92 20.03
CA LEU A 212 -4.91 -3.19 19.33
C LEU A 212 -6.24 -3.96 19.15
N VAL A 213 -7.37 -3.35 19.43
CA VAL A 213 -8.69 -4.00 19.47
C VAL A 213 -9.08 -4.72 18.16
N THR A 214 -8.54 -4.30 17.01
CA THR A 214 -8.82 -4.94 15.72
C THR A 214 -7.82 -6.04 15.34
N TYR A 215 -6.71 -6.15 16.06
CA TYR A 215 -5.67 -7.11 15.72
C TYR A 215 -6.07 -8.53 16.11
N GLN A 216 -5.72 -9.48 15.25
CA GLN A 216 -5.84 -10.90 15.56
C GLN A 216 -4.60 -11.39 16.32
N LYS A 217 -4.75 -12.45 17.12
CA LYS A 217 -3.64 -13.10 17.83
C LYS A 217 -2.79 -12.11 18.64
N ILE A 218 -3.46 -11.35 19.51
CA ILE A 218 -2.87 -10.22 20.24
C ILE A 218 -1.53 -10.57 20.92
N TYR A 219 -1.39 -11.75 21.50
CA TYR A 219 -0.14 -12.17 22.15
C TYR A 219 1.01 -12.26 21.15
N GLN A 220 0.78 -12.83 19.97
CA GLN A 220 1.80 -12.87 18.91
C GLN A 220 2.16 -11.47 18.42
N VAL A 221 1.17 -10.58 18.30
CA VAL A 221 1.41 -9.18 17.93
C VAL A 221 2.25 -8.47 18.99
N LEU A 222 1.97 -8.68 20.27
CA LEU A 222 2.76 -8.10 21.38
C LEU A 222 4.20 -8.64 21.36
N ASP A 223 4.39 -9.94 21.16
CA ASP A 223 5.73 -10.54 21.03
C ASP A 223 6.51 -9.91 19.87
N GLN A 224 5.91 -9.77 18.70
CA GLN A 224 6.52 -9.11 17.54
C GLN A 224 6.83 -7.62 17.79
N ILE A 225 5.99 -6.90 18.53
CA ILE A 225 6.26 -5.52 18.95
C ILE A 225 7.47 -5.47 19.89
N LEU A 226 7.57 -6.40 20.83
CA LEU A 226 8.70 -6.49 21.75
C LEU A 226 10.00 -6.87 21.02
N GLU A 227 9.94 -7.80 20.05
CA GLU A 227 11.07 -8.11 19.18
C GLU A 227 11.53 -6.90 18.38
N LEU A 228 10.60 -6.13 17.81
CA LEU A 228 10.90 -4.87 17.11
C LEU A 228 11.56 -3.86 18.05
N LYS A 229 11.08 -3.73 19.28
CA LYS A 229 11.65 -2.86 20.32
C LYS A 229 13.09 -3.26 20.62
N GLU A 230 13.36 -4.54 20.86
CA GLU A 230 14.70 -5.04 21.15
C GLU A 230 15.65 -4.88 19.96
N LYS A 231 15.20 -5.23 18.75
CA LYS A 231 15.97 -5.09 17.50
C LYS A 231 16.50 -3.67 17.29
N HIS A 232 15.69 -2.67 17.59
CA HIS A 232 16.01 -1.26 17.35
C HIS A 232 16.38 -0.49 18.63
N GLN A 233 16.35 -1.11 19.81
CA GLN A 233 16.51 -0.47 21.12
C GLN A 233 15.55 0.71 21.31
N ALA A 234 14.33 0.57 20.80
CA ALA A 234 13.33 1.62 20.76
C ALA A 234 12.65 1.86 22.11
N HIS A 235 12.22 3.09 22.34
CA HIS A 235 11.36 3.42 23.48
C HIS A 235 9.93 2.98 23.24
N LEU A 236 9.40 2.08 24.08
CA LEU A 236 8.01 1.64 24.01
C LEU A 236 7.10 2.52 24.89
N LYS A 237 6.02 3.03 24.29
CA LYS A 237 4.95 3.76 24.97
C LYS A 237 3.62 3.08 24.75
N MET A 238 2.89 2.82 25.82
CA MET A 238 1.52 2.34 25.78
C MET A 238 0.59 3.52 26.09
N LEU A 239 -0.34 3.80 25.17
CA LEU A 239 -1.31 4.89 25.30
C LEU A 239 -2.63 4.27 25.78
N LEU A 240 -2.99 4.54 27.04
CA LEU A 240 -4.17 3.94 27.67
C LEU A 240 -5.39 4.82 27.39
N HIS A 241 -6.29 4.33 26.54
CA HIS A 241 -7.54 5.00 26.18
C HIS A 241 -8.75 4.35 26.82
N ASP A 242 -8.63 3.04 27.13
CA ASP A 242 -9.66 2.20 27.74
C ASP A 242 -9.02 1.08 28.57
N PHE A 243 -9.78 0.03 28.84
CA PHE A 243 -9.32 -1.12 29.62
C PHE A 243 -8.95 -2.35 28.78
N PHE A 244 -8.74 -2.21 27.47
CA PHE A 244 -8.47 -3.35 26.59
C PHE A 244 -7.32 -4.23 27.06
N PHE A 245 -6.23 -3.64 27.57
CA PHE A 245 -5.07 -4.37 28.10
C PHE A 245 -5.34 -5.08 29.44
N MET A 246 -6.48 -4.81 30.06
CA MET A 246 -6.91 -5.47 31.29
C MET A 246 -8.07 -6.43 31.05
N CYS A 247 -8.93 -6.11 30.07
CA CYS A 247 -10.14 -6.85 29.78
C CYS A 247 -10.55 -6.70 28.32
N PRO A 248 -10.80 -7.81 27.60
CA PRO A 248 -11.26 -7.74 26.22
C PRO A 248 -12.62 -7.05 26.03
N ALA A 249 -13.37 -6.82 27.11
CA ALA A 249 -14.60 -6.03 27.10
C ALA A 249 -14.36 -4.50 27.17
N VAL A 250 -13.16 -4.04 27.01
CA VAL A 250 -12.66 -2.64 26.94
C VAL A 250 -13.18 -1.66 28.00
N ASN A 251 -14.39 -1.86 28.51
CA ASN A 251 -15.11 -0.98 29.45
C ASN A 251 -15.33 -1.60 30.84
N LEU A 252 -14.76 -2.78 31.11
CA LEU A 252 -14.94 -3.57 32.33
C LEU A 252 -16.41 -3.89 32.68
N MET A 253 -17.24 -4.07 31.65
CA MET A 253 -18.60 -4.57 31.83
C MET A 253 -18.60 -6.10 31.86
N ASP A 254 -19.27 -6.69 32.86
CA ASP A 254 -19.42 -8.13 32.93
C ASP A 254 -20.44 -8.70 31.93
N ALA A 255 -20.62 -10.02 31.91
CA ALA A 255 -21.55 -10.69 31.00
C ALA A 255 -23.04 -10.29 31.25
N GLN A 256 -23.36 -9.66 32.37
CA GLN A 256 -24.67 -9.11 32.70
C GLN A 256 -24.79 -7.61 32.41
N GLY A 257 -23.73 -7.00 31.85
CA GLY A 257 -23.71 -5.58 31.53
C GLY A 257 -23.51 -4.66 32.75
N LYS A 258 -22.91 -5.16 33.84
CA LYS A 258 -22.59 -4.39 35.04
C LYS A 258 -21.07 -4.13 35.09
N TYR A 259 -20.69 -2.96 35.60
CA TYR A 259 -19.28 -2.64 35.81
C TYR A 259 -18.68 -3.56 36.90
N CYS A 260 -17.63 -4.32 36.56
CA CYS A 260 -17.07 -5.37 37.41
C CYS A 260 -15.95 -4.90 38.37
N HIS A 261 -15.58 -3.61 38.33
CA HIS A 261 -14.53 -3.02 39.18
C HIS A 261 -13.14 -3.68 39.03
N GLY A 262 -12.87 -4.40 37.91
CA GLY A 262 -11.62 -5.15 37.75
C GLY A 262 -11.61 -6.38 38.65
N ALA A 263 -12.50 -7.33 38.37
CA ALA A 263 -12.66 -8.57 39.15
C ALA A 263 -11.36 -9.42 39.17
N ASP A 264 -11.30 -10.39 40.09
CA ASP A 264 -10.16 -11.32 40.11
C ASP A 264 -10.19 -12.32 38.96
N ALA A 265 -9.07 -13.02 38.75
CA ALA A 265 -8.89 -13.96 37.65
C ALA A 265 -9.94 -15.08 37.61
N GLN A 266 -10.44 -15.53 38.78
CA GLN A 266 -11.42 -16.60 38.86
C GLN A 266 -12.80 -16.15 38.33
N ILE A 267 -13.19 -14.92 38.62
CA ILE A 267 -14.41 -14.30 38.10
C ILE A 267 -14.23 -14.00 36.63
N CYS A 268 -13.07 -13.47 36.20
CA CYS A 268 -12.77 -13.17 34.83
C CYS A 268 -12.82 -14.42 33.92
N ASN A 269 -12.27 -15.54 34.34
CA ASN A 269 -12.30 -16.80 33.59
C ASN A 269 -13.73 -17.32 33.32
N GLN A 270 -14.70 -16.97 34.16
CA GLN A 270 -16.12 -17.30 33.94
C GLN A 270 -16.82 -16.25 33.10
N CYS A 271 -16.46 -14.98 33.30
CA CYS A 271 -17.06 -13.84 32.58
C CYS A 271 -16.65 -13.77 31.09
N ILE A 272 -15.37 -13.84 30.81
CA ILE A 272 -14.83 -13.55 29.47
C ILE A 272 -15.44 -14.44 28.39
N PRO A 273 -15.56 -15.77 28.51
CA PRO A 273 -16.17 -16.62 27.50
C PRO A 273 -17.65 -16.34 27.23
N ALA A 274 -18.36 -15.81 28.25
CA ALA A 274 -19.78 -15.52 28.19
C ALA A 274 -20.11 -14.06 27.86
N ASN A 275 -19.10 -13.20 27.82
CA ASN A 275 -19.28 -11.76 27.66
C ASN A 275 -19.42 -11.35 26.19
N ARG A 276 -20.61 -10.88 25.80
CA ARG A 276 -20.92 -10.40 24.44
C ARG A 276 -20.28 -9.05 24.09
N SER A 277 -19.71 -8.37 25.08
CA SER A 277 -19.03 -7.07 24.87
C SER A 277 -17.53 -7.20 24.59
N ASN A 278 -17.03 -8.43 24.37
CA ASN A 278 -15.64 -8.63 24.01
C ASN A 278 -15.33 -8.00 22.67
N ALA A 279 -14.37 -7.09 22.64
CA ALA A 279 -13.89 -6.42 21.42
C ALA A 279 -12.75 -7.17 20.73
N CYS A 280 -12.18 -8.18 21.39
CA CYS A 280 -11.09 -8.99 20.82
C CYS A 280 -11.65 -10.07 19.88
N LEU A 281 -11.20 -10.09 18.64
CA LEU A 281 -11.70 -11.00 17.60
C LEU A 281 -11.28 -12.47 17.81
N ASP A 282 -10.12 -12.69 18.45
CA ASP A 282 -9.55 -14.04 18.68
C ASP A 282 -9.16 -14.21 20.15
N TYR A 283 -10.07 -13.85 21.05
CA TYR A 283 -9.83 -14.12 22.45
C TYR A 283 -9.93 -15.63 22.70
N GLU A 284 -8.79 -16.29 22.73
CA GLU A 284 -8.68 -17.61 23.32
C GLU A 284 -8.60 -17.43 24.84
N SER A 285 -9.58 -17.98 25.59
CA SER A 285 -9.49 -18.04 27.04
C SER A 285 -8.17 -18.69 27.41
N GLY A 286 -7.21 -17.87 27.83
CA GLY A 286 -5.93 -18.37 28.33
C GLY A 286 -6.20 -19.25 29.56
N THR A 287 -5.98 -20.53 29.38
CA THR A 287 -5.87 -21.49 30.51
C THR A 287 -4.50 -21.33 31.13
#